data_2dae766838dfe987fa1c0ba6372588f8
#
_entry.id   2dae766838dfe987fa1c0ba6372588f8
#
_cell.length_a   1.000
_cell.length_b   1.000
_cell.length_c   1.000
_cell.angle_alpha   90.00
_cell.angle_beta   90.00
_cell.angle_gamma   90.00
#
_symmetry.space_group_name_H-M   'P 1'
#
loop_
_entity.id
_entity.type
_entity.pdbx_description
1 polymer ?
#
loop_
_entity_poly.entity_id
_entity_poly.type
_entity_poly.pdbx_seq_one_letter_code
_entity_poly.pdbx_strand_id
1 'polypeptide(L)'
;LANSFAKLFCIRNVPTKSNRQAWKLEREVKEMILEIARERMGAPYQQKDLLQMILDASDSEDSLQAKEKFVVDNCKNVYLAGYETTAVSATWTLMLLASHPSWQERLRVEVAETTGGKSPDGNSIRKMKYLAMVINESLRLYPPAPIISREALSGMPLGSLYLPKGVNLWIPVASLHLDPELWGPRAHEFRPERFANGVAGASKNFGLYMPFGVGPRTCMGQHFALAELKILLATVVSNFSFTLSPRYKHAPTSRLVTQPEHGVHLLIKKI
;
A
#
# COMPACT_ATOMS: atom_id res chain seq x y z
N LEU A 1 -29.02 14.57 11.46
CA LEU A 1 -28.51 13.37 10.74
C LEU A 1 -27.28 12.75 11.44
N ALA A 2 -26.35 13.55 12.02
CA ALA A 2 -25.18 13.04 12.75
C ALA A 2 -25.52 12.18 13.97
N ASN A 3 -26.61 12.48 14.68
CA ASN A 3 -27.06 11.69 15.84
C ASN A 3 -27.71 10.33 15.50
N SER A 4 -28.13 10.11 14.26
CA SER A 4 -28.70 8.83 13.83
C SER A 4 -27.63 7.78 13.49
N PHE A 5 -26.46 8.21 12.99
CA PHE A 5 -25.33 7.31 12.73
C PHE A 5 -24.66 6.81 14.03
N ALA A 6 -24.61 7.66 15.08
CA ALA A 6 -24.08 7.23 16.38
C ALA A 6 -24.89 6.08 17.02
N LYS A 7 -26.20 6.00 16.75
CA LYS A 7 -27.06 4.88 17.20
C LYS A 7 -26.84 3.58 16.41
N LEU A 8 -26.33 3.62 15.18
CA LEU A 8 -25.97 2.42 14.42
C LEU A 8 -24.75 1.68 15.02
N PHE A 9 -23.91 2.36 15.80
CA PHE A 9 -22.78 1.73 16.49
C PHE A 9 -23.22 0.73 17.60
N CYS A 10 -24.45 0.82 18.09
CA CYS A 10 -24.99 -0.19 18.98
C CYS A 10 -25.15 -1.57 18.33
N ILE A 11 -25.26 -1.66 17.00
CA ILE A 11 -25.43 -2.95 16.29
C ILE A 11 -24.18 -3.83 16.44
N ARG A 12 -22.98 -3.25 16.58
CA ARG A 12 -21.74 -4.01 16.81
C ARG A 12 -21.75 -4.80 18.13
N ASN A 13 -22.53 -4.36 19.11
CA ASN A 13 -22.62 -5.01 20.42
C ASN A 13 -23.80 -6.00 20.50
N VAL A 14 -24.66 -6.07 19.49
CA VAL A 14 -25.75 -7.05 19.44
C VAL A 14 -25.18 -8.42 19.05
N PRO A 15 -25.49 -9.52 19.79
CA PRO A 15 -24.93 -10.83 19.55
C PRO A 15 -25.54 -11.54 18.31
N THR A 16 -25.45 -10.90 17.14
CA THR A 16 -25.79 -11.54 15.86
C THR A 16 -24.77 -12.64 15.52
N LYS A 17 -25.11 -13.55 14.61
CA LYS A 17 -24.18 -14.58 14.14
C LYS A 17 -22.88 -13.98 13.61
N SER A 18 -22.97 -12.90 12.83
CA SER A 18 -21.82 -12.18 12.27
C SER A 18 -20.97 -11.54 13.36
N ASN A 19 -21.59 -10.85 14.33
CA ASN A 19 -20.86 -10.21 15.42
C ASN A 19 -20.15 -11.22 16.33
N ARG A 20 -20.81 -12.34 16.66
CA ARG A 20 -20.17 -13.42 17.44
C ARG A 20 -18.94 -13.98 16.72
N GLN A 21 -19.04 -14.18 15.41
CA GLN A 21 -17.90 -14.63 14.61
C GLN A 21 -16.79 -13.58 14.60
N ALA A 22 -17.11 -12.30 14.41
CA ALA A 22 -16.14 -11.21 14.46
C ALA A 22 -15.44 -11.13 15.82
N TRP A 23 -16.18 -11.21 16.93
CA TRP A 23 -15.60 -11.20 18.28
C TRP A 23 -14.70 -12.41 18.56
N LYS A 24 -15.07 -13.59 18.02
CA LYS A 24 -14.24 -14.78 18.11
C LYS A 24 -12.91 -14.56 17.39
N LEU A 25 -12.94 -14.12 16.13
CA LEU A 25 -11.74 -13.84 15.33
C LEU A 25 -10.89 -12.73 15.95
N GLU A 26 -11.52 -11.68 16.49
CA GLU A 26 -10.80 -10.59 17.17
C GLU A 26 -10.03 -11.09 18.40
N ARG A 27 -10.61 -12.01 19.15
CA ARG A 27 -9.95 -12.65 20.29
C ARG A 27 -8.80 -13.53 19.85
N GLU A 28 -9.01 -14.38 18.85
CA GLU A 28 -7.96 -15.24 18.30
C GLU A 28 -6.76 -14.42 17.80
N VAL A 29 -7.01 -13.36 17.03
CA VAL A 29 -5.95 -12.46 16.56
C VAL A 29 -5.22 -11.78 17.72
N LYS A 30 -5.96 -11.32 18.74
CA LYS A 30 -5.35 -10.74 19.94
C LYS A 30 -4.44 -11.75 20.64
N GLU A 31 -4.91 -12.98 20.86
CA GLU A 31 -4.14 -14.03 21.52
C GLU A 31 -2.87 -14.38 20.76
N MET A 32 -2.95 -14.54 19.43
CA MET A 32 -1.78 -14.79 18.56
C MET A 32 -0.75 -13.67 18.64
N ILE A 33 -1.18 -12.41 18.59
CA ILE A 33 -0.26 -11.26 18.70
C ILE A 33 0.45 -11.25 20.06
N LEU A 34 -0.30 -11.47 21.14
CA LEU A 34 0.27 -11.47 22.48
C LEU A 34 1.18 -12.67 22.73
N GLU A 35 0.92 -13.82 22.13
CA GLU A 35 1.80 -14.99 22.17
C GLU A 35 3.16 -14.67 21.53
N ILE A 36 3.14 -14.16 20.29
CA ILE A 36 4.36 -13.74 19.58
C ILE A 36 5.13 -12.64 20.36
N ALA A 37 4.39 -11.69 20.94
CA ALA A 37 4.98 -10.64 21.77
C ALA A 37 5.71 -11.19 23.01
N ARG A 38 5.11 -12.16 23.71
CA ARG A 38 5.71 -12.83 24.88
C ARG A 38 6.94 -13.64 24.51
N GLU A 39 6.88 -14.39 23.40
CA GLU A 39 8.03 -15.14 22.87
C GLU A 39 9.20 -14.20 22.57
N ARG A 40 8.90 -13.04 21.94
CA ARG A 40 9.91 -12.02 21.62
C ARG A 40 10.55 -11.43 22.88
N MET A 41 9.76 -11.10 23.90
CA MET A 41 10.27 -10.57 25.17
C MET A 41 11.10 -11.59 25.95
N GLY A 42 10.82 -12.89 25.80
CA GLY A 42 11.61 -13.98 26.39
C GLY A 42 12.85 -14.38 25.63
N ALA A 43 13.08 -13.84 24.43
CA ALA A 43 14.23 -14.20 23.59
C ALA A 43 15.56 -13.67 24.17
N PRO A 44 16.66 -14.44 24.07
CA PRO A 44 17.95 -14.07 24.67
C PRO A 44 18.63 -12.89 23.97
N TYR A 45 18.16 -12.46 22.81
CA TYR A 45 18.66 -11.31 22.06
C TYR A 45 17.53 -10.49 21.44
N GLN A 46 17.68 -9.18 21.48
CA GLN A 46 16.73 -8.27 20.86
C GLN A 46 16.96 -8.18 19.36
N GLN A 47 15.91 -8.38 18.59
CA GLN A 47 15.91 -8.12 17.15
C GLN A 47 15.55 -6.64 16.91
N LYS A 48 16.26 -5.98 16.00
CA LYS A 48 15.97 -4.59 15.60
C LYS A 48 14.94 -4.58 14.47
N ASP A 49 13.68 -4.90 14.78
CA ASP A 49 12.58 -4.90 13.84
C ASP A 49 11.38 -4.09 14.37
N LEU A 50 10.34 -3.97 13.56
CA LEU A 50 9.17 -3.17 13.87
C LEU A 50 8.40 -3.69 15.10
N LEU A 51 8.35 -5.01 15.31
CA LEU A 51 7.71 -5.57 16.49
C LEU A 51 8.46 -5.14 17.76
N GLN A 52 9.78 -5.18 17.76
CA GLN A 52 10.57 -4.71 18.89
C GLN A 52 10.32 -3.21 19.17
N MET A 53 10.26 -2.39 18.12
CA MET A 53 9.93 -0.96 18.29
C MET A 53 8.55 -0.73 18.92
N ILE A 54 7.55 -1.55 18.56
CA ILE A 54 6.21 -1.47 19.16
C ILE A 54 6.25 -1.91 20.63
N LEU A 55 6.99 -2.96 20.95
CA LEU A 55 7.17 -3.44 22.33
C LEU A 55 7.87 -2.37 23.20
N ASP A 56 8.98 -1.83 22.73
CA ASP A 56 9.72 -0.77 23.42
C ASP A 56 8.84 0.48 23.65
N ALA A 57 8.06 0.88 22.63
CA ALA A 57 7.15 2.01 22.74
C ALA A 57 6.00 1.74 23.75
N SER A 58 5.60 0.49 23.93
CA SER A 58 4.54 0.11 24.90
C SER A 58 4.98 0.31 26.35
N ASP A 59 6.28 0.44 26.61
CA ASP A 59 6.81 0.67 27.98
C ASP A 59 6.43 2.03 28.55
N SER A 60 6.01 2.98 27.73
CA SER A 60 5.44 4.26 28.17
C SER A 60 4.01 4.17 28.72
N GLU A 61 3.33 3.04 28.59
CA GLU A 61 1.97 2.85 29.04
C GLU A 61 1.89 2.49 30.54
N ASP A 62 0.89 3.05 31.24
CA ASP A 62 0.80 3.03 32.71
C ASP A 62 0.41 1.67 33.30
N SER A 63 -0.14 0.75 32.53
CA SER A 63 -0.60 -0.56 33.02
C SER A 63 -0.34 -1.68 32.04
N LEU A 64 -0.25 -2.92 32.54
CA LEU A 64 -0.10 -4.10 31.68
C LEU A 64 -1.22 -4.21 30.65
N GLN A 65 -2.44 -3.91 31.03
CA GLN A 65 -3.60 -3.95 30.13
C GLN A 65 -3.48 -2.87 29.00
N ALA A 66 -2.98 -1.67 29.33
CA ALA A 66 -2.72 -0.61 28.36
C ALA A 66 -1.61 -1.02 27.41
N LYS A 67 -0.50 -1.60 27.92
CA LYS A 67 0.61 -2.15 27.10
C LYS A 67 0.12 -3.21 26.13
N GLU A 68 -0.60 -4.22 26.60
CA GLU A 68 -1.16 -5.26 25.74
C GLU A 68 -2.08 -4.69 24.65
N LYS A 69 -2.93 -3.73 25.02
CA LYS A 69 -3.81 -3.06 24.08
C LYS A 69 -3.03 -2.29 23.04
N PHE A 70 -2.01 -1.52 23.45
CA PHE A 70 -1.13 -0.75 22.55
C PHE A 70 -0.45 -1.68 21.54
N VAL A 71 0.16 -2.77 21.99
CA VAL A 71 0.84 -3.73 21.11
C VAL A 71 -0.14 -4.33 20.11
N VAL A 72 -1.29 -4.82 20.58
CA VAL A 72 -2.30 -5.46 19.72
C VAL A 72 -2.84 -4.49 18.67
N ASP A 73 -3.19 -3.26 19.05
CA ASP A 73 -3.77 -2.28 18.14
C ASP A 73 -2.74 -1.82 17.09
N ASN A 74 -1.48 -1.62 17.47
CA ASN A 74 -0.43 -1.24 16.53
C ASN A 74 -0.07 -2.40 15.56
N CYS A 75 0.03 -3.63 16.05
CA CYS A 75 0.27 -4.79 15.18
C CYS A 75 -0.86 -4.99 14.17
N LYS A 76 -2.13 -4.86 14.60
CA LYS A 76 -3.29 -4.93 13.68
C LYS A 76 -3.23 -3.84 12.61
N ASN A 77 -2.94 -2.59 13.02
CA ASN A 77 -2.87 -1.46 12.10
C ASN A 77 -1.77 -1.64 11.05
N VAL A 78 -0.57 -2.02 11.48
CA VAL A 78 0.57 -2.23 10.58
C VAL A 78 0.30 -3.38 9.62
N TYR A 79 -0.23 -4.50 10.13
CA TYR A 79 -0.56 -5.66 9.31
C TYR A 79 -1.60 -5.31 8.23
N LEU A 80 -2.72 -4.69 8.62
CA LEU A 80 -3.79 -4.33 7.68
C LEU A 80 -3.28 -3.35 6.62
N ALA A 81 -2.58 -2.29 7.04
CA ALA A 81 -2.10 -1.26 6.14
C ALA A 81 -1.02 -1.80 5.18
N GLY A 82 -0.11 -2.64 5.65
CA GLY A 82 1.00 -3.18 4.86
C GLY A 82 0.57 -4.31 3.91
N TYR A 83 -0.33 -5.18 4.35
CA TYR A 83 -0.74 -6.34 3.57
C TYR A 83 -1.58 -5.97 2.34
N GLU A 84 -2.75 -5.37 2.55
CA GLU A 84 -3.72 -5.11 1.48
C GLU A 84 -3.16 -4.16 0.40
N THR A 85 -2.55 -3.06 0.83
CA THR A 85 -2.06 -2.04 -0.10
C THR A 85 -0.92 -2.54 -0.96
N THR A 86 0.02 -3.29 -0.39
CA THR A 86 1.16 -3.85 -1.13
C THR A 86 0.71 -4.97 -2.05
N ALA A 87 -0.19 -5.85 -1.59
CA ALA A 87 -0.72 -6.95 -2.39
C ALA A 87 -1.45 -6.46 -3.66
N VAL A 88 -2.32 -5.46 -3.54
CA VAL A 88 -3.02 -4.92 -4.72
C VAL A 88 -2.08 -4.15 -5.64
N SER A 89 -1.08 -3.44 -5.10
CA SER A 89 -0.04 -2.78 -5.91
C SER A 89 0.76 -3.78 -6.74
N ALA A 90 1.17 -4.89 -6.14
CA ALA A 90 1.84 -5.99 -6.84
C ALA A 90 0.94 -6.60 -7.92
N THR A 91 -0.34 -6.83 -7.60
CA THR A 91 -1.33 -7.40 -8.52
C THR A 91 -1.51 -6.52 -9.77
N TRP A 92 -1.69 -5.20 -9.60
CA TRP A 92 -1.79 -4.27 -10.71
C TRP A 92 -0.49 -4.17 -11.52
N THR A 93 0.67 -4.18 -10.85
CA THR A 93 1.95 -4.15 -11.53
C THR A 93 2.17 -5.41 -12.39
N LEU A 94 1.82 -6.59 -11.87
CA LEU A 94 1.89 -7.84 -12.65
C LEU A 94 0.93 -7.82 -13.83
N MET A 95 -0.27 -7.30 -13.68
CA MET A 95 -1.23 -7.11 -14.78
C MET A 95 -0.67 -6.21 -15.88
N LEU A 96 -0.08 -5.07 -15.50
CA LEU A 96 0.54 -4.15 -16.45
C LEU A 96 1.74 -4.77 -17.17
N LEU A 97 2.60 -5.49 -16.44
CA LEU A 97 3.74 -6.22 -17.02
C LEU A 97 3.30 -7.35 -17.95
N ALA A 98 2.20 -8.04 -17.63
CA ALA A 98 1.62 -9.08 -18.49
C ALA A 98 1.13 -8.52 -19.83
N SER A 99 0.67 -7.25 -19.82
CA SER A 99 0.23 -6.53 -21.03
C SER A 99 1.39 -5.87 -21.79
N HIS A 100 2.59 -5.79 -21.19
CA HIS A 100 3.75 -5.10 -21.76
C HIS A 100 5.01 -6.00 -21.71
N PRO A 101 5.12 -7.01 -22.58
CA PRO A 101 6.22 -8.00 -22.54
C PRO A 101 7.62 -7.37 -22.66
N SER A 102 7.75 -6.27 -23.39
CA SER A 102 9.03 -5.55 -23.52
C SER A 102 9.54 -5.00 -22.19
N TRP A 103 8.63 -4.51 -21.32
CA TRP A 103 8.98 -4.08 -19.98
C TRP A 103 9.33 -5.24 -19.06
N GLN A 104 8.62 -6.35 -19.20
CA GLN A 104 8.93 -7.57 -18.46
C GLN A 104 10.35 -8.08 -18.78
N GLU A 105 10.75 -8.05 -20.05
CA GLU A 105 12.11 -8.43 -20.47
C GLU A 105 13.17 -7.45 -19.97
N ARG A 106 12.93 -6.13 -20.09
CA ARG A 106 13.85 -5.10 -19.56
C ARG A 106 14.09 -5.27 -18.06
N LEU A 107 13.04 -5.58 -17.29
CA LEU A 107 13.18 -5.83 -15.85
C LEU A 107 13.99 -7.10 -15.58
N ARG A 108 13.82 -8.16 -16.37
CA ARG A 108 14.57 -9.41 -16.23
C ARG A 108 16.07 -9.17 -16.41
N VAL A 109 16.44 -8.40 -17.44
CA VAL A 109 17.83 -8.03 -17.67
C VAL A 109 18.36 -7.20 -16.48
N GLU A 110 17.63 -6.15 -16.05
CA GLU A 110 18.04 -5.32 -14.91
C GLU A 110 18.24 -6.15 -13.63
N VAL A 111 17.32 -7.07 -13.34
CA VAL A 111 17.43 -7.93 -12.15
C VAL A 111 18.66 -8.82 -12.26
N ALA A 112 18.89 -9.49 -13.40
CA ALA A 112 20.05 -10.34 -13.60
C ALA A 112 21.37 -9.57 -13.42
N GLU A 113 21.49 -8.38 -14.01
CA GLU A 113 22.67 -7.52 -13.89
C GLU A 113 22.91 -7.02 -12.46
N THR A 114 21.85 -6.61 -11.75
CA THR A 114 21.97 -6.02 -10.40
C THR A 114 22.19 -7.07 -9.31
N THR A 115 21.68 -8.29 -9.49
CA THR A 115 21.80 -9.37 -8.51
C THR A 115 22.97 -10.32 -8.79
N GLY A 116 23.52 -10.29 -10.01
CA GLY A 116 24.52 -11.28 -10.47
C GLY A 116 23.98 -12.72 -10.43
N GLY A 117 22.67 -12.89 -10.70
CA GLY A 117 21.99 -14.19 -10.69
C GLY A 117 21.63 -14.72 -9.30
N LYS A 118 21.84 -13.94 -8.25
CA LYS A 118 21.45 -14.28 -6.87
C LYS A 118 20.04 -13.79 -6.56
N SER A 119 19.50 -14.20 -5.41
CA SER A 119 18.26 -13.64 -4.90
C SER A 119 18.38 -12.14 -4.62
N PRO A 120 17.35 -11.33 -4.94
CA PRO A 120 17.36 -9.89 -4.64
C PRO A 120 17.57 -9.64 -3.14
N ASP A 121 18.43 -8.67 -2.84
CA ASP A 121 18.72 -8.21 -1.48
C ASP A 121 18.56 -6.68 -1.36
N GLY A 122 18.74 -6.13 -0.16
CA GLY A 122 18.62 -4.70 0.10
C GLY A 122 19.59 -3.83 -0.70
N ASN A 123 20.74 -4.36 -1.17
CA ASN A 123 21.70 -3.62 -1.97
C ASN A 123 21.33 -3.63 -3.46
N SER A 124 20.93 -4.79 -3.98
CA SER A 124 20.54 -4.95 -5.38
C SER A 124 19.26 -4.15 -5.70
N ILE A 125 18.23 -4.17 -4.84
CA ILE A 125 16.97 -3.44 -5.10
C ILE A 125 17.14 -1.93 -5.13
N ARG A 126 18.18 -1.36 -4.51
CA ARG A 126 18.48 0.08 -4.61
C ARG A 126 18.96 0.47 -5.99
N LYS A 127 19.60 -0.44 -6.71
CA LYS A 127 20.15 -0.22 -8.06
C LYS A 127 19.11 -0.40 -9.17
N MET A 128 17.98 -1.06 -8.89
CA MET A 128 16.90 -1.35 -9.86
C MET A 128 16.11 -0.09 -10.19
N LYS A 129 16.52 0.61 -11.24
CA LYS A 129 15.92 1.86 -11.71
C LYS A 129 14.65 1.61 -12.54
N TYR A 130 14.71 0.68 -13.50
CA TYR A 130 13.56 0.36 -14.35
C TYR A 130 12.42 -0.23 -13.53
N LEU A 131 12.73 -1.08 -12.55
CA LEU A 131 11.73 -1.61 -11.63
C LEU A 131 11.09 -0.49 -10.79
N ALA A 132 11.86 0.50 -10.34
CA ALA A 132 11.31 1.66 -9.64
C ALA A 132 10.38 2.48 -10.54
N MET A 133 10.74 2.68 -11.82
CA MET A 133 9.89 3.36 -12.80
C MET A 133 8.56 2.63 -13.02
N VAL A 134 8.61 1.31 -13.17
CA VAL A 134 7.43 0.44 -13.33
C VAL A 134 6.51 0.51 -12.11
N ILE A 135 7.06 0.41 -10.91
CA ILE A 135 6.28 0.50 -9.66
C ILE A 135 5.61 1.87 -9.54
N ASN A 136 6.35 2.95 -9.77
CA ASN A 136 5.79 4.29 -9.68
C ASN A 136 4.68 4.53 -10.71
N GLU A 137 4.82 4.05 -11.95
CA GLU A 137 3.78 4.19 -12.97
C GLU A 137 2.56 3.31 -12.65
N SER A 138 2.77 2.13 -12.09
CA SER A 138 1.67 1.29 -11.60
C SER A 138 0.88 1.97 -10.47
N LEU A 139 1.59 2.54 -9.48
CA LEU A 139 0.97 3.29 -8.38
C LEU A 139 0.28 4.58 -8.85
N ARG A 140 0.73 5.18 -9.96
CA ARG A 140 0.05 6.30 -10.59
C ARG A 140 -1.27 5.88 -11.19
N LEU A 141 -1.27 4.82 -12.00
CA LEU A 141 -2.47 4.33 -12.70
C LEU A 141 -3.49 3.69 -11.74
N TYR A 142 -3.00 2.94 -10.75
CA TYR A 142 -3.81 2.18 -9.79
C TYR A 142 -3.34 2.43 -8.35
N PRO A 143 -3.54 3.66 -7.82
CA PRO A 143 -3.19 3.93 -6.42
C PRO A 143 -4.08 3.08 -5.49
N PRO A 144 -3.50 2.37 -4.50
CA PRO A 144 -4.29 1.59 -3.53
C PRO A 144 -5.34 2.44 -2.81
N ALA A 145 -4.95 3.66 -2.40
CA ALA A 145 -5.84 4.65 -1.82
C ALA A 145 -6.29 5.66 -2.90
N PRO A 146 -7.44 5.43 -3.56
CA PRO A 146 -7.89 6.29 -4.67
C PRO A 146 -8.38 7.66 -4.21
N ILE A 147 -8.70 7.79 -2.92
CA ILE A 147 -9.16 9.02 -2.26
C ILE A 147 -8.44 9.17 -0.93
N ILE A 148 -7.98 10.38 -0.64
CA ILE A 148 -7.43 10.75 0.66
C ILE A 148 -8.40 11.72 1.34
N SER A 149 -8.78 11.42 2.59
CA SER A 149 -9.60 12.31 3.42
C SER A 149 -8.73 13.16 4.35
N ARG A 150 -9.12 14.43 4.52
CA ARG A 150 -8.52 15.37 5.46
C ARG A 150 -9.62 16.18 6.15
N GLU A 151 -9.35 16.65 7.35
CA GLU A 151 -10.21 17.58 8.06
C GLU A 151 -9.46 18.91 8.28
N ALA A 152 -10.13 20.02 8.05
CA ALA A 152 -9.59 21.34 8.36
C ALA A 152 -9.58 21.55 9.89
N LEU A 153 -8.39 21.52 10.51
CA LEU A 153 -8.24 21.69 11.97
C LEU A 153 -8.41 23.13 12.43
N SER A 154 -8.31 24.09 11.50
CA SER A 154 -8.59 25.52 11.70
C SER A 154 -9.22 26.09 10.44
N GLY A 155 -9.86 27.26 10.56
CA GLY A 155 -10.30 28.01 9.37
C GLY A 155 -9.09 28.43 8.54
N MET A 156 -9.14 28.22 7.21
CA MET A 156 -8.01 28.50 6.32
C MET A 156 -8.46 28.83 4.90
N PRO A 157 -7.72 29.69 4.17
CA PRO A 157 -7.97 29.89 2.74
C PRO A 157 -7.50 28.69 1.93
N LEU A 158 -8.25 28.34 0.88
CA LEU A 158 -7.88 27.35 -0.14
C LEU A 158 -8.18 27.95 -1.52
N GLY A 159 -7.19 28.51 -2.18
CA GLY A 159 -7.38 29.30 -3.39
C GLY A 159 -8.31 30.50 -3.14
N SER A 160 -9.42 30.57 -3.88
CA SER A 160 -10.47 31.59 -3.70
C SER A 160 -11.53 31.24 -2.63
N LEU A 161 -11.45 30.04 -2.06
CA LEU A 161 -12.42 29.57 -1.06
C LEU A 161 -11.87 29.77 0.36
N TYR A 162 -12.77 29.95 1.32
CA TYR A 162 -12.46 29.87 2.73
C TYR A 162 -13.05 28.59 3.31
N LEU A 163 -12.19 27.75 3.89
CA LEU A 163 -12.58 26.51 4.55
C LEU A 163 -12.79 26.76 6.04
N PRO A 164 -13.99 26.60 6.59
CA PRO A 164 -14.22 26.60 8.02
C PRO A 164 -13.53 25.41 8.71
N LYS A 165 -13.20 25.57 9.99
CA LYS A 165 -12.77 24.45 10.84
C LYS A 165 -13.81 23.32 10.84
N GLY A 166 -13.35 22.07 10.78
CA GLY A 166 -14.18 20.86 10.81
C GLY A 166 -14.70 20.42 9.44
N VAL A 167 -14.39 21.15 8.37
CA VAL A 167 -14.75 20.72 7.00
C VAL A 167 -13.91 19.52 6.58
N ASN A 168 -14.58 18.48 6.11
CA ASN A 168 -13.91 17.31 5.51
C ASN A 168 -13.62 17.54 4.03
N LEU A 169 -12.37 17.30 3.66
CA LEU A 169 -11.86 17.43 2.30
C LEU A 169 -11.57 16.04 1.74
N TRP A 170 -12.03 15.77 0.54
CA TRP A 170 -11.71 14.55 -0.19
C TRP A 170 -10.83 14.90 -1.39
N ILE A 171 -9.65 14.30 -1.43
CA ILE A 171 -8.65 14.48 -2.49
C ILE A 171 -8.72 13.24 -3.39
N PRO A 172 -9.23 13.35 -4.63
CA PRO A 172 -9.41 12.22 -5.52
C PRO A 172 -8.07 11.86 -6.22
N VAL A 173 -7.20 11.16 -5.52
CA VAL A 173 -5.84 10.81 -5.97
C VAL A 173 -5.86 10.12 -7.32
N ALA A 174 -6.74 9.15 -7.51
CA ALA A 174 -6.84 8.42 -8.78
C ALA A 174 -7.18 9.35 -9.96
N SER A 175 -8.12 10.29 -9.76
CA SER A 175 -8.49 11.26 -10.81
C SER A 175 -7.33 12.22 -11.11
N LEU A 176 -6.65 12.73 -10.06
CA LEU A 176 -5.50 13.61 -10.22
C LEU A 176 -4.34 12.92 -10.95
N HIS A 177 -4.14 11.62 -10.71
CA HIS A 177 -3.10 10.84 -11.38
C HIS A 177 -3.40 10.51 -12.85
N LEU A 178 -4.67 10.56 -13.26
CA LEU A 178 -5.11 10.24 -14.63
C LEU A 178 -5.48 11.48 -15.44
N ASP A 179 -5.36 12.68 -14.87
CA ASP A 179 -5.74 13.92 -15.52
C ASP A 179 -4.78 14.28 -16.68
N PRO A 180 -5.29 14.39 -17.94
CA PRO A 180 -4.46 14.74 -19.09
C PRO A 180 -3.86 16.15 -19.03
N GLU A 181 -4.47 17.09 -18.32
CA GLU A 181 -3.93 18.45 -18.13
C GLU A 181 -2.65 18.42 -17.29
N LEU A 182 -2.60 17.50 -16.31
CA LEU A 182 -1.49 17.34 -15.39
C LEU A 182 -0.39 16.40 -15.89
N TRP A 183 -0.77 15.32 -16.59
CA TRP A 183 0.13 14.24 -17.02
C TRP A 183 0.31 14.15 -18.53
N GLY A 184 -0.36 15.03 -19.29
CA GLY A 184 -0.32 15.06 -20.75
C GLY A 184 -1.35 14.11 -21.39
N PRO A 185 -1.52 14.19 -22.74
CA PRO A 185 -2.60 13.52 -23.47
C PRO A 185 -2.59 11.99 -23.35
N ARG A 186 -1.47 11.40 -22.94
CA ARG A 186 -1.31 9.95 -22.73
C ARG A 186 -1.31 9.59 -21.24
N ALA A 187 -2.08 10.32 -20.41
CA ALA A 187 -2.17 10.10 -18.97
C ALA A 187 -2.66 8.70 -18.60
N HIS A 188 -3.51 8.09 -19.45
CA HIS A 188 -4.07 6.75 -19.21
C HIS A 188 -3.18 5.58 -19.67
N GLU A 189 -2.08 5.87 -20.40
CA GLU A 189 -1.16 4.84 -20.89
C GLU A 189 -0.13 4.47 -19.83
N PHE A 190 0.23 3.18 -19.79
CA PHE A 190 1.34 2.68 -18.97
C PHE A 190 2.68 3.06 -19.62
N ARG A 191 3.35 4.05 -19.07
CA ARG A 191 4.60 4.61 -19.57
C ARG A 191 5.59 4.85 -18.43
N PRO A 192 6.30 3.81 -17.98
CA PRO A 192 7.29 3.93 -16.90
C PRO A 192 8.38 4.98 -17.15
N GLU A 193 8.66 5.30 -18.41
CA GLU A 193 9.62 6.35 -18.82
C GLU A 193 9.29 7.74 -18.26
N ARG A 194 8.05 7.99 -17.84
CA ARG A 194 7.67 9.23 -17.12
C ARG A 194 8.52 9.44 -15.88
N PHE A 195 8.92 8.34 -15.23
CA PHE A 195 9.72 8.35 -14.01
C PHE A 195 11.23 8.18 -14.25
N ALA A 196 11.73 8.35 -15.50
CA ALA A 196 13.16 8.23 -15.83
C ALA A 196 14.03 9.22 -15.04
N ASN A 197 13.49 10.42 -14.76
CA ASN A 197 14.13 11.47 -13.97
C ASN A 197 13.61 11.51 -12.52
N GLY A 198 13.08 10.38 -12.00
CA GLY A 198 12.51 10.27 -10.67
C GLY A 198 11.09 10.86 -10.58
N VAL A 199 10.55 10.84 -9.36
CA VAL A 199 9.20 11.34 -9.07
C VAL A 199 9.06 12.84 -9.36
N ALA A 200 10.08 13.63 -9.01
CA ALA A 200 10.05 15.09 -9.22
C ALA A 200 10.02 15.48 -10.71
N GLY A 201 10.57 14.65 -11.59
CA GLY A 201 10.58 14.90 -13.03
C GLY A 201 9.37 14.31 -13.78
N ALA A 202 8.52 13.56 -13.12
CA ALA A 202 7.45 12.81 -13.76
C ALA A 202 6.22 13.64 -14.12
N SER A 203 5.94 14.71 -13.38
CA SER A 203 4.77 15.59 -13.58
C SER A 203 5.19 17.06 -13.68
N LYS A 204 4.33 17.87 -14.28
CA LYS A 204 4.58 19.32 -14.43
C LYS A 204 4.62 20.07 -13.10
N ASN A 205 3.94 19.57 -12.08
CA ASN A 205 3.81 20.22 -10.77
C ASN A 205 4.23 19.28 -9.65
N PHE A 206 5.04 19.79 -8.74
CA PHE A 206 5.43 19.09 -7.53
C PHE A 206 4.20 18.76 -6.68
N GLY A 207 4.12 17.55 -6.15
CA GLY A 207 3.04 17.10 -5.26
C GLY A 207 1.82 16.49 -5.93
N LEU A 208 1.76 16.44 -7.27
CA LEU A 208 0.67 15.76 -7.99
C LEU A 208 0.74 14.23 -7.92
N TYR A 209 1.94 13.68 -7.75
CA TYR A 209 2.15 12.25 -7.54
C TYR A 209 2.13 11.93 -6.05
N MET A 210 1.01 11.41 -5.55
CA MET A 210 0.80 11.21 -4.12
C MET A 210 0.20 9.84 -3.73
N PRO A 211 0.71 8.70 -4.27
CA PRO A 211 0.15 7.39 -3.95
C PRO A 211 0.33 7.02 -2.46
N PHE A 212 1.26 7.68 -1.78
CA PHE A 212 1.54 7.55 -0.35
C PHE A 212 1.07 8.76 0.48
N GLY A 213 0.27 9.64 -0.13
CA GLY A 213 -0.08 10.93 0.47
C GLY A 213 1.09 11.91 0.48
N VAL A 214 0.84 13.10 1.03
CA VAL A 214 1.83 14.18 1.17
C VAL A 214 1.66 14.91 2.51
N GLY A 215 2.72 15.60 2.96
CA GLY A 215 2.73 16.40 4.18
C GLY A 215 2.85 15.57 5.47
N PRO A 216 2.39 16.10 6.62
CA PRO A 216 2.58 15.47 7.93
C PRO A 216 1.91 14.09 8.09
N ARG A 217 1.00 13.74 7.17
CA ARG A 217 0.28 12.46 7.16
C ARG A 217 0.71 11.56 5.98
N THR A 218 1.91 11.76 5.46
CA THR A 218 2.53 10.85 4.49
C THR A 218 2.65 9.44 5.08
N CYS A 219 2.49 8.42 4.24
CA CYS A 219 2.57 7.03 4.65
C CYS A 219 3.92 6.72 5.33
N MET A 220 3.86 6.27 6.57
CA MET A 220 5.06 5.88 7.32
C MET A 220 5.74 4.62 6.76
N GLY A 221 4.96 3.73 6.12
CA GLY A 221 5.44 2.49 5.51
C GLY A 221 5.91 2.62 4.06
N GLN A 222 6.00 3.84 3.49
CA GLN A 222 6.34 4.04 2.07
C GLN A 222 7.61 3.32 1.64
N HIS A 223 8.70 3.48 2.39
CA HIS A 223 10.00 2.86 2.05
C HIS A 223 9.96 1.33 2.18
N PHE A 224 9.24 0.82 3.18
CA PHE A 224 9.05 -0.60 3.39
C PHE A 224 8.24 -1.21 2.23
N ALA A 225 7.10 -0.63 1.89
CA ALA A 225 6.24 -1.09 0.80
C ALA A 225 6.98 -1.09 -0.56
N LEU A 226 7.76 -0.04 -0.85
CA LEU A 226 8.55 0.02 -2.09
C LEU A 226 9.66 -1.03 -2.11
N ALA A 227 10.30 -1.33 -0.98
CA ALA A 227 11.31 -2.38 -0.90
C ALA A 227 10.68 -3.77 -1.08
N GLU A 228 9.55 -4.03 -0.41
CA GLU A 228 8.79 -5.28 -0.53
C GLU A 228 8.31 -5.51 -1.96
N LEU A 229 7.70 -4.50 -2.61
CA LEU A 229 7.29 -4.57 -4.01
C LEU A 229 8.48 -4.88 -4.93
N LYS A 230 9.64 -4.25 -4.72
CA LYS A 230 10.82 -4.52 -5.53
C LYS A 230 11.32 -5.95 -5.38
N ILE A 231 11.42 -6.47 -4.17
CA ILE A 231 11.87 -7.86 -3.91
C ILE A 231 10.90 -8.84 -4.55
N LEU A 232 9.59 -8.67 -4.32
CA LEU A 232 8.56 -9.54 -4.84
C LEU A 232 8.56 -9.56 -6.37
N LEU A 233 8.50 -8.38 -7.00
CA LEU A 233 8.44 -8.27 -8.46
C LEU A 233 9.73 -8.74 -9.12
N ALA A 234 10.90 -8.40 -8.57
CA ALA A 234 12.19 -8.90 -9.06
C ALA A 234 12.24 -10.42 -9.01
N THR A 235 11.78 -11.03 -7.91
CA THR A 235 11.72 -12.48 -7.77
C THR A 235 10.78 -13.12 -8.79
N VAL A 236 9.62 -12.51 -9.04
CA VAL A 236 8.67 -13.06 -10.02
C VAL A 236 9.21 -12.94 -11.44
N VAL A 237 9.72 -11.78 -11.85
CA VAL A 237 10.18 -11.59 -13.25
C VAL A 237 11.46 -12.35 -13.57
N SER A 238 12.30 -12.66 -12.57
CA SER A 238 13.51 -13.49 -12.79
C SER A 238 13.21 -14.98 -12.92
N ASN A 239 12.09 -15.46 -12.42
CA ASN A 239 11.77 -16.89 -12.44
C ASN A 239 10.66 -17.25 -13.43
N PHE A 240 9.85 -16.28 -13.84
CA PHE A 240 8.66 -16.55 -14.65
C PHE A 240 8.51 -15.53 -15.79
N SER A 241 8.02 -16.01 -16.92
CA SER A 241 7.38 -15.20 -17.95
C SER A 241 5.87 -15.37 -17.87
N PHE A 242 5.12 -14.31 -18.09
CA PHE A 242 3.66 -14.35 -17.95
C PHE A 242 2.94 -13.40 -18.90
N THR A 243 1.73 -13.78 -19.28
CA THR A 243 0.82 -12.97 -20.12
C THR A 243 -0.57 -12.96 -19.51
N LEU A 244 -1.41 -12.04 -19.93
CA LEU A 244 -2.81 -12.05 -19.50
C LEU A 244 -3.55 -13.26 -20.08
N SER A 245 -4.33 -13.93 -19.24
CA SER A 245 -5.24 -14.97 -19.68
C SER A 245 -6.37 -14.37 -20.52
N PRO A 246 -6.86 -15.03 -21.59
CA PRO A 246 -8.08 -14.63 -22.31
C PRO A 246 -9.32 -14.51 -21.41
N ARG A 247 -9.31 -15.13 -20.24
CA ARG A 247 -10.40 -15.03 -19.25
C ARG A 247 -10.31 -13.79 -18.36
N TYR A 248 -9.23 -13.00 -18.45
CA TYR A 248 -9.08 -11.78 -17.67
C TYR A 248 -10.15 -10.75 -18.09
N LYS A 249 -10.84 -10.21 -17.09
CA LYS A 249 -11.78 -9.09 -17.26
C LYS A 249 -11.28 -7.91 -16.44
N HIS A 250 -10.99 -6.80 -17.12
CA HIS A 250 -10.51 -5.59 -16.46
C HIS A 250 -11.68 -4.87 -15.78
N ALA A 251 -11.70 -4.89 -14.46
CA ALA A 251 -12.71 -4.23 -13.63
C ALA A 251 -12.09 -3.71 -12.34
N PRO A 252 -11.48 -2.51 -12.36
CA PRO A 252 -11.04 -1.87 -11.12
C PRO A 252 -12.24 -1.52 -10.26
N THR A 253 -12.23 -1.94 -9.01
CA THR A 253 -13.26 -1.60 -8.02
C THR A 253 -12.62 -1.03 -6.77
N SER A 254 -13.32 -0.10 -6.11
CA SER A 254 -12.88 0.49 -4.86
C SER A 254 -13.73 -0.07 -3.72
N ARG A 255 -13.08 -0.81 -2.83
CA ARG A 255 -13.67 -1.20 -1.54
C ARG A 255 -12.90 -0.48 -0.43
N LEU A 256 -12.01 -1.17 0.28
CA LEU A 256 -11.03 -0.52 1.16
C LEU A 256 -9.86 0.05 0.32
N VAL A 257 -9.46 -0.68 -0.70
CA VAL A 257 -8.39 -0.33 -1.66
C VAL A 257 -8.89 -0.50 -3.09
N THR A 258 -8.16 0.07 -4.07
CA THR A 258 -8.43 -0.13 -5.50
C THR A 258 -7.96 -1.51 -5.92
N GLN A 259 -8.87 -2.45 -6.10
CA GLN A 259 -8.56 -3.86 -6.42
C GLN A 259 -9.25 -4.33 -7.70
N PRO A 260 -8.72 -5.38 -8.38
CA PRO A 260 -9.42 -6.01 -9.50
C PRO A 260 -10.60 -6.84 -8.99
N GLU A 261 -11.82 -6.52 -9.42
CA GLU A 261 -13.06 -7.18 -8.96
C GLU A 261 -13.03 -8.69 -9.17
N HIS A 262 -12.46 -9.14 -10.29
CA HIS A 262 -12.41 -10.55 -10.68
C HIS A 262 -11.01 -11.17 -10.51
N GLY A 263 -10.10 -10.48 -9.79
CA GLY A 263 -8.69 -10.88 -9.76
C GLY A 263 -7.95 -10.67 -11.08
N VAL A 264 -6.67 -11.01 -11.12
CA VAL A 264 -5.84 -10.96 -12.33
C VAL A 264 -5.44 -12.39 -12.70
N HIS A 265 -6.01 -12.89 -13.80
CA HIS A 265 -5.69 -14.22 -14.30
C HIS A 265 -4.50 -14.14 -15.26
N LEU A 266 -3.42 -14.82 -14.92
CA LEU A 266 -2.18 -14.87 -15.71
C LEU A 266 -1.94 -16.28 -16.23
N LEU A 267 -1.37 -16.38 -17.44
CA LEU A 267 -0.73 -17.59 -17.96
C LEU A 267 0.76 -17.46 -17.65
N ILE A 268 1.29 -18.41 -16.87
CA ILE A 268 2.65 -18.34 -16.32
C ILE A 268 3.48 -19.49 -16.90
N LYS A 269 4.73 -19.18 -17.30
CA LYS A 269 5.74 -20.15 -17.72
C LYS A 269 7.01 -19.92 -16.90
N LYS A 270 7.57 -20.96 -16.31
CA LYS A 270 8.88 -20.92 -15.66
C LYS A 270 9.98 -20.74 -16.71
N ILE A 271 10.97 -19.92 -16.44
CA ILE A 271 12.14 -19.64 -17.31
C ILE A 271 13.42 -20.12 -16.66
#